data_4a08a2f20a90039024071b05bf4b1696
#
_entry.id   4a08a2f20a90039024071b05bf4b1696
#
_cell.length_a   1.000
_cell.length_b   1.000
_cell.length_c   1.000
_cell.angle_alpha   90.00
_cell.angle_beta   90.00
_cell.angle_gamma   90.00
#
_symmetry.space_group_name_H-M   'P 1'
#
loop_
_entity.id
_entity.type
_entity.pdbx_description
1 polymer ?
#
loop_
_entity_poly.entity_id
_entity_poly.type
_entity_poly.pdbx_seq_one_letter_code
_entity_poly.pdbx_strand_id
1 'polypeptide(L)'
;MKHFLLPCLALFMLASQAKAFSFSAARGAGEDAVCDRGNLATHKVASEFPFEGEWLYNVAVNGHYVGLYNDRNFWGGLVHFGSFEFTNGHEVSIDISYYQNIDHFEVLPIESLSLLEVKRTGKRSLRIRTDRADQNITLVVNGELQKHVLHLFCNSIDTRAPEMEAAQKGYTKDEARKLHYFGPGYHNLETLLGTGDDQLKLEDGWQVYVAAGSVVYGRIGMWETGGGTSIRGRGMVYNDRRKPRVILEANYCKGGLVEGVLFHCHRERCWQVALSHCTHMEFKHVKVLSTRYASTDGLDIINCQQCAFLNTFVRASDDAIAVKGLGNKKPEECAPCRNLTFCGMQLWNDCNNAMGIGAENHASLYENIRFMNSSILYSYDDPDYHEVLDERAAMGICCINGTWFRNISYENIDVYHCERLITAGFQPSFWFGALPGDQSTPGGMEGIIYRNIRSFHSSGSAIANKIRLYGWDGRGGTPEKAISRVTFDNVVIAGQKVVHVNDPAFSETDFTRVSVITFQ
;
A
#
# COMPACT_ATOMS: atom_id res chain seq x y z
N MET A 1 63.64 -32.80 -37.06
CA MET A 1 62.98 -32.08 -38.16
C MET A 1 61.65 -32.76 -38.43
N LYS A 2 60.59 -32.13 -38.12
CA LYS A 2 59.27 -32.11 -38.75
C LYS A 2 58.31 -31.42 -37.77
N HIS A 3 57.98 -30.19 -38.12
CA HIS A 3 56.95 -29.40 -37.45
C HIS A 3 55.57 -29.97 -37.72
N PHE A 4 54.76 -30.13 -36.67
CA PHE A 4 53.29 -30.28 -36.79
C PHE A 4 52.63 -28.98 -36.35
N LEU A 5 52.06 -28.29 -37.35
CA LEU A 5 51.15 -27.17 -37.15
C LEU A 5 49.80 -27.74 -36.76
N LEU A 6 49.29 -27.39 -35.55
CA LEU A 6 47.91 -27.52 -35.19
C LEU A 6 47.14 -26.26 -35.66
N PRO A 7 45.98 -26.37 -36.28
CA PRO A 7 45.13 -25.23 -36.55
C PRO A 7 44.38 -24.85 -35.25
N CYS A 8 44.55 -23.58 -34.83
CA CYS A 8 43.69 -22.96 -33.84
C CYS A 8 42.25 -22.89 -34.35
N LEU A 9 41.38 -23.72 -33.81
CA LEU A 9 39.95 -23.52 -33.88
C LEU A 9 39.59 -22.34 -32.96
N ALA A 10 39.35 -21.19 -33.53
CA ALA A 10 38.77 -20.05 -32.84
C ALA A 10 37.30 -20.39 -32.57
N LEU A 11 37.04 -20.88 -31.35
CA LEU A 11 35.68 -20.94 -30.79
C LEU A 11 35.23 -19.51 -30.54
N PHE A 12 34.44 -18.96 -31.45
CA PHE A 12 33.64 -17.75 -31.16
C PHE A 12 32.62 -18.12 -30.09
N MET A 13 33.02 -18.04 -28.83
CA MET A 13 32.06 -17.87 -27.76
C MET A 13 31.41 -16.51 -27.98
N LEU A 14 30.19 -16.50 -28.43
CA LEU A 14 29.26 -15.41 -28.22
C LEU A 14 29.02 -15.33 -26.71
N ALA A 15 29.96 -14.71 -26.00
CA ALA A 15 29.70 -14.15 -24.70
C ALA A 15 28.71 -13.04 -24.91
N SER A 16 27.42 -13.32 -24.69
CA SER A 16 26.48 -12.25 -24.38
C SER A 16 27.09 -11.50 -23.20
N GLN A 17 27.65 -10.33 -23.45
CA GLN A 17 28.11 -9.42 -22.44
C GLN A 17 26.87 -9.01 -21.65
N ALA A 18 26.55 -9.77 -20.60
CA ALA A 18 25.82 -9.23 -19.48
C ALA A 18 26.69 -8.04 -19.02
N LYS A 19 26.26 -6.82 -19.36
CA LYS A 19 26.91 -5.61 -18.85
C LYS A 19 26.98 -5.79 -17.34
N ALA A 20 28.20 -5.94 -16.80
CA ALA A 20 28.40 -5.98 -15.37
C ALA A 20 27.81 -4.67 -14.81
N PHE A 21 26.72 -4.75 -14.07
CA PHE A 21 26.10 -3.61 -13.43
C PHE A 21 27.14 -2.94 -12.53
N SER A 22 27.65 -1.79 -12.93
CA SER A 22 28.45 -0.99 -12.03
C SER A 22 27.49 -0.10 -11.24
N PHE A 23 27.45 -0.23 -9.91
CA PHE A 23 26.69 0.66 -9.03
C PHE A 23 27.00 2.16 -9.24
N SER A 24 28.11 2.49 -9.90
CA SER A 24 28.48 3.87 -10.23
C SER A 24 27.75 4.42 -11.46
N ALA A 25 27.25 3.59 -12.37
CA ALA A 25 26.70 4.05 -13.64
C ALA A 25 25.18 4.29 -13.64
N ALA A 26 24.44 3.66 -12.72
CA ALA A 26 22.98 3.65 -12.79
C ALA A 26 22.29 4.27 -11.58
N ARG A 27 22.93 5.05 -10.77
CA ARG A 27 22.42 5.74 -9.55
C ARG A 27 20.89 5.97 -9.48
N GLY A 28 20.08 4.93 -9.71
CA GLY A 28 18.63 4.99 -9.74
C GLY A 28 18.02 5.87 -10.84
N ALA A 29 18.83 6.52 -11.64
CA ALA A 29 18.37 7.57 -12.57
C ALA A 29 17.47 7.05 -13.69
N GLY A 30 17.57 5.75 -14.04
CA GLY A 30 16.77 5.17 -15.12
C GLY A 30 17.09 5.76 -16.49
N GLU A 31 16.33 5.37 -17.46
CA GLU A 31 16.38 5.94 -18.82
C GLU A 31 14.97 6.06 -19.39
N ASP A 32 14.78 7.05 -20.29
CA ASP A 32 13.55 7.15 -21.07
C ASP A 32 13.70 6.26 -22.28
N ALA A 33 13.02 5.13 -22.29
CA ALA A 33 13.02 4.19 -23.40
C ALA A 33 11.62 3.67 -23.69
N VAL A 34 11.26 3.75 -24.98
CA VAL A 34 10.12 2.99 -25.52
C VAL A 34 10.74 1.97 -26.48
N CYS A 35 10.66 0.71 -26.13
CA CYS A 35 11.35 -0.37 -26.80
C CYS A 35 10.44 -1.57 -27.06
N ASP A 36 11.00 -2.64 -27.62
CA ASP A 36 10.25 -3.84 -27.97
C ASP A 36 9.01 -3.55 -28.82
N ARG A 37 9.18 -2.69 -29.83
CA ARG A 37 8.10 -2.23 -30.74
C ARG A 37 6.95 -1.51 -30.02
N GLY A 38 7.24 -0.79 -28.94
CA GLY A 38 6.24 -0.08 -28.15
C GLY A 38 5.60 -0.93 -27.03
N ASN A 39 6.06 -2.17 -26.84
CA ASN A 39 5.51 -3.05 -25.80
C ASN A 39 6.15 -2.86 -24.41
N LEU A 40 7.22 -2.08 -24.30
CA LEU A 40 7.90 -1.78 -23.04
C LEU A 40 8.25 -0.30 -22.97
N ALA A 41 8.00 0.33 -21.83
CA ALA A 41 8.45 1.69 -21.53
C ALA A 41 9.10 1.78 -20.15
N THR A 42 10.27 2.45 -20.09
CA THR A 42 10.96 2.82 -18.85
C THR A 42 11.10 4.33 -18.79
N HIS A 43 11.25 4.88 -17.60
CA HIS A 43 11.25 6.31 -17.37
C HIS A 43 12.38 6.71 -16.43
N LYS A 44 12.96 7.88 -16.71
CA LYS A 44 13.93 8.52 -15.82
C LYS A 44 13.26 9.02 -14.56
N VAL A 45 14.05 9.08 -13.51
CA VAL A 45 13.71 9.81 -12.31
C VAL A 45 13.90 11.31 -12.55
N ALA A 46 13.00 12.13 -12.06
CA ALA A 46 13.20 13.57 -12.04
C ALA A 46 14.37 13.92 -11.11
N SER A 47 15.33 14.70 -11.61
CA SER A 47 16.53 15.11 -10.86
C SER A 47 16.20 15.97 -9.64
N GLU A 48 15.06 16.63 -9.65
CA GLU A 48 14.54 17.50 -8.60
C GLU A 48 13.97 16.72 -7.41
N PHE A 49 13.69 15.42 -7.59
CA PHE A 49 13.23 14.60 -6.48
C PHE A 49 14.36 14.42 -5.45
N PRO A 50 14.08 14.68 -4.16
CA PRO A 50 15.10 14.65 -3.12
C PRO A 50 15.39 13.21 -2.69
N PHE A 51 16.46 12.62 -3.18
CA PHE A 51 16.87 11.26 -2.84
C PHE A 51 17.48 11.15 -1.45
N GLU A 52 17.39 9.94 -0.86
CA GLU A 52 17.92 9.62 0.44
C GLU A 52 19.07 8.60 0.36
N GLY A 53 20.23 8.97 0.91
CA GLY A 53 21.34 8.05 1.13
C GLY A 53 21.89 7.37 -0.12
N GLU A 54 22.28 6.10 0.03
CA GLU A 54 22.95 5.31 -1.01
C GLU A 54 21.95 4.49 -1.82
N TRP A 55 22.35 4.18 -3.07
CA TRP A 55 21.59 3.29 -3.92
C TRP A 55 21.97 1.84 -3.66
N LEU A 56 21.00 1.06 -3.19
CA LEU A 56 21.20 -0.35 -2.84
C LEU A 56 20.83 -1.29 -3.98
N TYR A 57 20.01 -0.84 -4.91
CA TYR A 57 19.50 -1.63 -6.02
C TYR A 57 19.73 -0.94 -7.35
N ASN A 58 19.94 -1.74 -8.40
CA ASN A 58 19.78 -1.36 -9.79
C ASN A 58 18.80 -2.31 -10.46
N VAL A 59 17.92 -1.78 -11.30
CA VAL A 59 16.93 -2.54 -12.03
C VAL A 59 16.99 -2.19 -13.51
N ALA A 60 16.98 -3.21 -14.37
CA ALA A 60 16.79 -3.05 -15.80
C ALA A 60 15.75 -4.05 -16.32
N VAL A 61 14.95 -3.63 -17.29
CA VAL A 61 13.96 -4.49 -17.94
C VAL A 61 14.35 -4.60 -19.42
N ASN A 62 14.55 -5.82 -19.91
CA ASN A 62 15.07 -6.10 -21.25
C ASN A 62 16.32 -5.27 -21.59
N GLY A 63 17.18 -4.99 -20.58
CA GLY A 63 18.41 -4.20 -20.72
C GLY A 63 18.25 -2.69 -20.58
N HIS A 64 17.03 -2.17 -20.41
CA HIS A 64 16.74 -0.75 -20.20
C HIS A 64 16.59 -0.45 -18.71
N TYR A 65 17.30 0.57 -18.22
CA TYR A 65 17.30 0.92 -16.80
C TYR A 65 15.97 1.53 -16.37
N VAL A 66 15.44 1.02 -15.25
CA VAL A 66 14.27 1.57 -14.57
C VAL A 66 14.70 2.62 -13.57
N GLY A 67 14.08 3.79 -13.61
CA GLY A 67 14.26 4.83 -12.60
C GLY A 67 13.78 4.35 -11.23
N LEU A 68 14.66 4.41 -10.24
CA LEU A 68 14.33 4.08 -8.87
C LEU A 68 14.32 5.34 -8.02
N TYR A 69 13.29 5.46 -7.20
CA TYR A 69 13.19 6.41 -6.10
C TYR A 69 13.60 5.73 -4.80
N ASN A 70 13.98 6.48 -3.79
CA ASN A 70 14.22 5.94 -2.46
C ASN A 70 13.78 6.89 -1.36
N ASP A 71 13.43 6.34 -0.21
CA ASP A 71 13.18 7.07 1.02
C ASP A 71 13.64 6.23 2.22
N ARG A 72 13.85 6.86 3.37
CA ARG A 72 14.08 6.15 4.62
C ARG A 72 12.78 5.55 5.12
N ASN A 73 12.86 4.43 5.79
CA ASN A 73 11.73 3.87 6.48
C ASN A 73 11.78 4.17 7.99
N PHE A 74 10.70 3.83 8.67
CA PHE A 74 10.52 4.01 10.11
C PHE A 74 11.62 3.32 10.94
N TRP A 75 12.10 2.18 10.46
CA TRP A 75 13.14 1.35 11.10
C TRP A 75 14.58 1.78 10.78
N GLY A 76 14.76 2.90 10.11
CA GLY A 76 16.07 3.49 9.79
C GLY A 76 16.75 2.91 8.54
N GLY A 77 16.07 2.05 7.78
CA GLY A 77 16.56 1.53 6.51
C GLY A 77 16.21 2.40 5.31
N LEU A 78 16.50 1.90 4.10
CA LEU A 78 16.17 2.52 2.82
C LEU A 78 15.20 1.65 2.03
N VAL A 79 14.09 2.23 1.65
CA VAL A 79 13.13 1.62 0.73
C VAL A 79 13.39 2.14 -0.67
N HIS A 80 13.50 1.25 -1.63
CA HIS A 80 13.60 1.59 -3.04
C HIS A 80 12.30 1.24 -3.74
N PHE A 81 11.88 2.08 -4.67
CA PHE A 81 10.70 1.80 -5.47
C PHE A 81 10.83 2.40 -6.87
N GLY A 82 10.19 1.77 -7.83
CA GLY A 82 10.19 2.24 -9.21
C GLY A 82 9.07 1.61 -10.01
N SER A 83 8.80 2.16 -11.18
CA SER A 83 7.77 1.68 -12.08
C SER A 83 8.24 1.64 -13.52
N PHE A 84 7.65 0.74 -14.27
CA PHE A 84 7.76 0.64 -15.73
C PHE A 84 6.46 0.09 -16.29
N GLU A 85 6.27 0.20 -17.59
CA GLU A 85 5.04 -0.21 -18.25
C GLU A 85 5.36 -1.22 -19.36
N PHE A 86 4.52 -2.23 -19.50
CA PHE A 86 4.59 -3.13 -20.65
C PHE A 86 3.22 -3.70 -21.04
N THR A 87 3.11 -4.16 -22.28
CA THR A 87 1.89 -4.77 -22.79
C THR A 87 1.67 -6.13 -22.14
N ASN A 88 0.50 -6.37 -21.56
CA ASN A 88 0.15 -7.65 -20.97
C ASN A 88 0.23 -8.77 -22.02
N GLY A 89 0.90 -9.88 -21.71
CA GLY A 89 1.23 -10.96 -22.64
C GLY A 89 2.57 -10.79 -23.37
N HIS A 90 3.26 -9.64 -23.23
CA HIS A 90 4.62 -9.45 -23.71
C HIS A 90 5.62 -9.87 -22.64
N GLU A 91 6.48 -10.84 -22.92
CA GLU A 91 7.48 -11.31 -21.95
C GLU A 91 8.53 -10.23 -21.68
N VAL A 92 8.77 -9.94 -20.43
CA VAL A 92 9.82 -9.06 -19.95
C VAL A 92 10.77 -9.77 -19.01
N SER A 93 12.05 -9.39 -19.07
CA SER A 93 13.12 -9.87 -18.19
C SER A 93 13.59 -8.73 -17.32
N ILE A 94 13.34 -8.82 -16.01
CA ILE A 94 13.70 -7.83 -15.00
C ILE A 94 14.99 -8.27 -14.35
N ASP A 95 16.10 -7.60 -14.64
CA ASP A 95 17.40 -7.82 -14.04
C ASP A 95 17.58 -6.91 -12.83
N ILE A 96 17.80 -7.49 -11.66
CA ILE A 96 17.96 -6.78 -10.39
C ILE A 96 19.36 -7.06 -9.85
N SER A 97 20.10 -6.02 -9.51
CA SER A 97 21.37 -6.11 -8.80
C SER A 97 21.28 -5.44 -7.43
N TYR A 98 21.90 -6.06 -6.44
CA TYR A 98 21.96 -5.58 -5.07
C TYR A 98 23.41 -5.23 -4.69
N TYR A 99 23.62 -4.26 -3.80
CA TYR A 99 24.94 -3.74 -3.44
C TYR A 99 25.84 -4.75 -2.70
N GLN A 100 25.24 -5.76 -2.06
CA GLN A 100 25.93 -6.85 -1.35
C GLN A 100 25.62 -8.23 -1.95
N ASN A 101 26.23 -9.27 -1.40
CA ASN A 101 25.87 -10.63 -1.75
C ASN A 101 24.41 -10.91 -1.32
N ILE A 102 23.71 -11.62 -2.17
CA ILE A 102 22.37 -12.14 -1.91
C ILE A 102 22.54 -13.56 -1.39
N ASP A 103 22.40 -13.77 -0.09
CA ASP A 103 22.48 -15.11 0.49
C ASP A 103 21.13 -15.82 0.35
N HIS A 104 20.05 -15.12 0.66
CA HIS A 104 18.68 -15.55 0.41
C HIS A 104 17.81 -14.35 -0.03
N PHE A 105 16.65 -14.63 -0.58
CA PHE A 105 15.70 -13.60 -1.00
C PHE A 105 14.27 -14.13 -0.96
N GLU A 106 13.32 -13.23 -0.80
CA GLU A 106 11.89 -13.48 -0.94
C GLU A 106 11.30 -12.53 -2.00
N VAL A 107 10.43 -13.06 -2.84
CA VAL A 107 9.62 -12.28 -3.77
C VAL A 107 8.17 -12.38 -3.31
N LEU A 108 7.58 -11.26 -2.97
CA LEU A 108 6.25 -11.19 -2.38
C LEU A 108 5.27 -10.41 -3.30
N PRO A 109 4.00 -10.75 -3.29
CA PRO A 109 3.41 -11.92 -2.63
C PRO A 109 3.80 -13.24 -3.32
N ILE A 110 3.86 -14.34 -2.58
CA ILE A 110 4.29 -15.65 -3.09
C ILE A 110 3.34 -16.17 -4.18
N GLU A 111 2.05 -15.85 -4.12
CA GLU A 111 1.08 -16.22 -5.16
C GLU A 111 1.52 -15.71 -6.54
N SER A 112 2.17 -14.55 -6.59
CA SER A 112 2.73 -14.01 -7.82
C SER A 112 3.80 -14.92 -8.43
N LEU A 113 4.47 -15.77 -7.64
CA LEU A 113 5.48 -16.70 -8.14
C LEU A 113 4.94 -17.71 -9.15
N SER A 114 3.64 -17.99 -9.14
CA SER A 114 3.00 -18.79 -10.19
C SER A 114 2.99 -18.09 -11.56
N LEU A 115 3.18 -16.76 -11.56
CA LEU A 115 3.18 -15.88 -12.74
C LEU A 115 4.60 -15.37 -13.08
N LEU A 116 5.60 -15.74 -12.27
CA LEU A 116 6.96 -15.24 -12.35
C LEU A 116 7.94 -16.40 -12.45
N GLU A 117 8.93 -16.30 -13.32
CA GLU A 117 10.13 -17.12 -13.25
C GLU A 117 11.22 -16.34 -12.52
N VAL A 118 11.65 -16.79 -11.34
CA VAL A 118 12.67 -16.12 -10.54
C VAL A 118 13.95 -16.95 -10.52
N LYS A 119 15.07 -16.35 -10.92
CA LYS A 119 16.37 -17.03 -11.00
C LYS A 119 17.49 -16.16 -10.45
N ARG A 120 18.37 -16.76 -9.64
CA ARG A 120 19.65 -16.13 -9.29
C ARG A 120 20.59 -16.16 -10.50
N THR A 121 21.12 -15.02 -10.90
CA THR A 121 22.03 -14.86 -12.04
C THR A 121 23.48 -14.63 -11.62
N GLY A 122 23.73 -14.27 -10.35
CA GLY A 122 25.05 -14.07 -9.80
C GLY A 122 25.03 -13.94 -8.28
N LYS A 123 26.18 -13.68 -7.67
CA LYS A 123 26.26 -13.49 -6.20
C LYS A 123 25.43 -12.30 -5.71
N ARG A 124 25.25 -11.29 -6.56
CA ARG A 124 24.57 -10.03 -6.25
C ARG A 124 23.41 -9.73 -7.19
N SER A 125 22.94 -10.70 -7.95
CA SER A 125 21.94 -10.45 -8.99
C SER A 125 20.89 -11.54 -9.11
N LEU A 126 19.68 -11.10 -9.43
CA LEU A 126 18.51 -11.91 -9.69
C LEU A 126 17.93 -11.51 -11.04
N ARG A 127 17.18 -12.43 -11.65
CA ARG A 127 16.34 -12.17 -12.83
C ARG A 127 14.93 -12.66 -12.54
N ILE A 128 13.96 -11.81 -12.84
CA ILE A 128 12.55 -12.14 -12.81
C ILE A 128 12.02 -12.04 -14.24
N ARG A 129 11.30 -13.05 -14.70
CA ARG A 129 10.59 -13.02 -15.99
C ARG A 129 9.10 -13.11 -15.77
N THR A 130 8.35 -12.35 -16.53
CA THR A 130 6.90 -12.38 -16.54
C THR A 130 6.35 -11.87 -17.86
N ASP A 131 5.15 -12.30 -18.22
CA ASP A 131 4.34 -11.76 -19.31
C ASP A 131 3.08 -11.05 -18.78
N ARG A 132 2.94 -10.92 -17.43
CA ARG A 132 1.79 -10.34 -16.78
C ARG A 132 2.10 -8.95 -16.26
N ALA A 133 1.43 -7.96 -16.81
CA ALA A 133 1.42 -6.60 -16.29
C ALA A 133 0.46 -6.43 -15.11
N ASP A 134 0.43 -5.23 -14.53
CA ASP A 134 -0.35 -4.84 -13.36
C ASP A 134 -0.03 -5.66 -12.10
N GLN A 135 1.24 -6.03 -11.95
CA GLN A 135 1.77 -6.67 -10.76
C GLN A 135 2.62 -5.69 -9.94
N ASN A 136 2.50 -5.80 -8.62
CA ASN A 136 3.40 -5.13 -7.70
C ASN A 136 4.30 -6.20 -7.08
N ILE A 137 5.60 -6.11 -7.33
CA ILE A 137 6.60 -7.06 -6.87
C ILE A 137 7.38 -6.44 -5.72
N THR A 138 7.42 -7.11 -4.58
CA THR A 138 8.27 -6.73 -3.46
C THR A 138 9.41 -7.73 -3.32
N LEU A 139 10.65 -7.25 -3.36
CA LEU A 139 11.84 -8.05 -3.13
C LEU A 139 12.44 -7.73 -1.77
N VAL A 140 12.57 -8.75 -0.95
CA VAL A 140 13.30 -8.73 0.33
C VAL A 140 14.58 -9.53 0.15
N VAL A 141 15.73 -8.95 0.49
CA VAL A 141 17.04 -9.59 0.39
C VAL A 141 17.60 -9.81 1.78
N ASN A 142 18.16 -11.00 2.03
CA ASN A 142 18.83 -11.40 3.26
C ASN A 142 17.97 -11.24 4.54
N GLY A 143 16.64 -11.30 4.41
CA GLY A 143 15.71 -11.14 5.53
C GLY A 143 15.63 -9.72 6.08
N GLU A 144 16.14 -8.73 5.37
CA GLU A 144 16.20 -7.32 5.78
C GLU A 144 14.84 -6.61 5.64
N LEU A 145 13.78 -7.23 6.18
CA LEU A 145 12.39 -6.75 6.10
C LEU A 145 12.24 -5.30 6.58
N GLN A 146 12.90 -4.95 7.67
CA GLN A 146 12.82 -3.63 8.29
C GLN A 146 13.84 -2.63 7.75
N LYS A 147 14.69 -3.02 6.77
CA LYS A 147 15.77 -2.14 6.32
C LYS A 147 15.76 -1.89 4.82
N HIS A 148 15.95 -2.92 4.02
CA HIS A 148 16.30 -2.76 2.61
C HIS A 148 15.36 -3.52 1.70
N VAL A 149 14.28 -2.88 1.31
CA VAL A 149 13.24 -3.49 0.49
C VAL A 149 13.13 -2.76 -0.85
N LEU A 150 12.86 -3.52 -1.92
CA LEU A 150 12.58 -2.98 -3.25
C LEU A 150 11.14 -3.28 -3.63
N HIS A 151 10.39 -2.24 -4.00
CA HIS A 151 9.05 -2.36 -4.59
C HIS A 151 9.11 -2.00 -6.08
N LEU A 152 8.66 -2.90 -6.93
CA LEU A 152 8.56 -2.67 -8.38
C LEU A 152 7.10 -2.72 -8.82
N PHE A 153 6.66 -1.67 -9.48
CA PHE A 153 5.32 -1.53 -10.01
C PHE A 153 5.35 -1.79 -11.52
N CYS A 154 4.94 -3.00 -11.89
CA CYS A 154 4.95 -3.50 -13.25
C CYS A 154 3.60 -3.18 -13.91
N ASN A 155 3.42 -1.96 -14.40
CA ASN A 155 2.12 -1.50 -14.90
C ASN A 155 1.86 -1.98 -16.33
N SER A 156 0.59 -2.09 -16.70
CA SER A 156 0.18 -2.14 -18.10
C SER A 156 0.34 -0.77 -18.76
N ILE A 157 0.70 -0.76 -20.05
CA ILE A 157 0.69 0.47 -20.86
C ILE A 157 -0.74 1.03 -20.84
N ASP A 158 -0.87 2.31 -20.49
CA ASP A 158 -2.19 2.97 -20.46
C ASP A 158 -2.64 3.34 -21.88
N THR A 159 -3.44 2.47 -22.49
CA THR A 159 -4.04 2.68 -23.81
C THR A 159 -5.10 3.78 -23.86
N ARG A 160 -5.51 4.30 -22.68
CA ARG A 160 -6.47 5.38 -22.52
C ARG A 160 -5.80 6.70 -22.15
N ALA A 161 -4.47 6.78 -22.28
CA ALA A 161 -3.72 8.02 -22.07
C ALA A 161 -4.22 9.11 -23.04
N PRO A 162 -4.41 10.36 -22.58
CA PRO A 162 -4.81 11.45 -23.48
C PRO A 162 -3.75 11.68 -24.57
N GLU A 163 -4.17 11.76 -25.81
CA GLU A 163 -3.32 12.22 -26.90
C GLU A 163 -2.98 13.69 -26.73
N MET A 164 -1.69 14.02 -26.76
CA MET A 164 -1.17 15.36 -26.59
C MET A 164 -0.24 15.73 -27.73
N GLU A 165 -0.40 16.94 -28.27
CA GLU A 165 0.53 17.51 -29.23
C GLU A 165 1.91 17.75 -28.59
N ALA A 166 2.96 17.80 -29.39
CA ALA A 166 4.34 17.95 -28.90
C ALA A 166 4.53 19.19 -28.01
N ALA A 167 3.86 20.30 -28.35
CA ALA A 167 3.90 21.53 -27.57
C ALA A 167 3.16 21.46 -26.23
N GLN A 168 2.32 20.45 -26.03
CA GLN A 168 1.49 20.24 -24.84
C GLN A 168 2.00 19.11 -23.94
N LYS A 169 3.16 18.56 -24.20
CA LYS A 169 3.71 17.40 -23.47
C LYS A 169 4.26 17.72 -22.07
N GLY A 170 4.38 18.99 -21.71
CA GLY A 170 4.65 19.41 -20.33
C GLY A 170 3.36 19.47 -19.50
N TYR A 171 3.24 20.47 -18.63
CA TYR A 171 1.96 20.76 -17.99
C TYR A 171 1.03 21.51 -18.96
N THR A 172 -0.18 21.05 -19.08
CA THR A 172 -1.24 21.70 -19.87
C THR A 172 -2.55 21.66 -19.12
N LYS A 173 -3.21 22.83 -19.03
CA LYS A 173 -4.60 22.94 -18.63
C LYS A 173 -5.45 23.08 -19.90
N ASP A 174 -6.26 22.07 -20.20
CA ASP A 174 -7.16 22.05 -21.34
C ASP A 174 -8.59 22.27 -20.87
N GLU A 175 -9.08 23.48 -21.05
CA GLU A 175 -10.43 23.90 -20.63
C GLU A 175 -11.53 23.15 -21.42
N ALA A 176 -11.30 22.86 -22.69
CA ALA A 176 -12.30 22.21 -23.55
C ALA A 176 -12.52 20.75 -23.15
N ARG A 177 -11.46 20.06 -22.74
CA ARG A 177 -11.51 18.67 -22.26
C ARG A 177 -11.68 18.59 -20.74
N LYS A 178 -11.69 19.71 -20.02
CA LYS A 178 -11.61 19.77 -18.55
C LYS A 178 -10.46 18.92 -18.01
N LEU A 179 -9.26 19.10 -18.52
CA LEU A 179 -8.10 18.24 -18.26
C LEU A 179 -6.90 19.03 -17.76
N HIS A 180 -6.34 18.60 -16.64
CA HIS A 180 -4.97 18.92 -16.25
C HIS A 180 -4.07 17.76 -16.65
N TYR A 181 -3.22 17.99 -17.63
CA TYR A 181 -2.24 17.01 -18.10
C TYR A 181 -0.85 17.33 -17.57
N PHE A 182 -0.20 16.35 -16.93
CA PHE A 182 1.18 16.41 -16.50
C PHE A 182 1.98 15.37 -17.30
N GLY A 183 2.78 15.84 -18.26
CA GLY A 183 3.66 14.99 -19.06
C GLY A 183 4.91 14.53 -18.29
N PRO A 184 5.78 13.68 -18.90
CA PRO A 184 7.01 13.25 -18.23
C PRO A 184 7.87 14.43 -17.78
N GLY A 185 8.50 14.31 -16.60
CA GLY A 185 9.34 15.35 -15.99
C GLY A 185 8.80 15.86 -14.65
N TYR A 186 9.44 16.87 -14.11
CA TYR A 186 9.09 17.46 -12.82
C TYR A 186 8.13 18.64 -12.94
N HIS A 187 7.11 18.67 -12.11
CA HIS A 187 6.08 19.69 -12.07
C HIS A 187 5.84 20.17 -10.64
N ASN A 188 6.10 21.44 -10.36
CA ASN A 188 5.85 22.04 -9.05
C ASN A 188 4.52 22.81 -9.08
N LEU A 189 3.52 22.33 -8.35
CA LEU A 189 2.18 22.94 -8.33
C LEU A 189 2.19 24.35 -7.75
N GLU A 190 3.01 24.64 -6.75
CA GLU A 190 3.12 25.98 -6.16
C GLU A 190 3.53 27.01 -7.22
N THR A 191 4.48 26.64 -8.08
CA THR A 191 4.91 27.47 -9.20
C THR A 191 3.88 27.53 -10.34
N LEU A 192 3.30 26.38 -10.69
CA LEU A 192 2.36 26.28 -11.82
C LEU A 192 1.03 26.97 -11.55
N LEU A 193 0.53 26.90 -10.31
CA LEU A 193 -0.72 27.53 -9.94
C LEU A 193 -0.57 29.05 -9.70
N GLY A 194 0.63 29.51 -9.33
CA GLY A 194 0.89 30.93 -9.07
C GLY A 194 0.11 31.54 -7.91
N THR A 195 -0.48 30.69 -7.06
CA THR A 195 -1.36 31.11 -5.94
C THR A 195 -0.64 31.12 -4.59
N GLY A 196 0.61 30.65 -4.53
CA GLY A 196 1.31 30.39 -3.27
C GLY A 196 0.78 29.15 -2.53
N ASP A 197 -0.17 28.42 -3.09
CA ASP A 197 -0.66 27.12 -2.62
C ASP A 197 -0.09 26.00 -3.47
N ASP A 198 0.23 24.87 -2.86
CA ASP A 198 0.72 23.66 -3.51
C ASP A 198 -0.41 22.67 -3.84
N GLN A 199 -1.67 23.08 -3.72
CA GLN A 199 -2.83 22.21 -3.91
C GLN A 199 -3.61 22.54 -5.18
N LEU A 200 -3.65 21.60 -6.11
CA LEU A 200 -4.57 21.63 -7.25
C LEU A 200 -5.96 21.22 -6.78
N LYS A 201 -6.90 22.15 -6.75
CA LYS A 201 -8.31 21.91 -6.42
C LYS A 201 -9.07 21.61 -7.68
N LEU A 202 -9.66 20.40 -7.76
CA LEU A 202 -10.43 19.98 -8.91
C LEU A 202 -11.87 20.47 -8.80
N GLU A 203 -12.35 21.06 -9.86
CA GLU A 203 -13.76 21.35 -10.07
C GLU A 203 -14.50 20.09 -10.54
N ASP A 204 -15.83 20.10 -10.44
CA ASP A 204 -16.65 18.98 -10.85
C ASP A 204 -16.51 18.65 -12.35
N GLY A 205 -16.30 17.37 -12.64
CA GLY A 205 -16.08 16.86 -13.99
C GLY A 205 -14.69 17.10 -14.57
N TRP A 206 -13.76 17.71 -13.81
CA TRP A 206 -12.37 17.86 -14.25
C TRP A 206 -11.56 16.57 -14.05
N GLN A 207 -10.60 16.39 -14.92
CA GLN A 207 -9.71 15.24 -14.92
C GLN A 207 -8.26 15.69 -14.69
N VAL A 208 -7.50 14.88 -13.96
CA VAL A 208 -6.04 14.97 -13.90
C VAL A 208 -5.46 13.73 -14.54
N TYR A 209 -4.49 13.93 -15.44
CA TYR A 209 -3.69 12.85 -15.98
C TYR A 209 -2.21 13.06 -15.64
N VAL A 210 -1.64 12.16 -14.87
CA VAL A 210 -0.22 12.16 -14.48
C VAL A 210 0.49 11.09 -15.30
N ALA A 211 1.13 11.48 -16.40
CA ALA A 211 1.77 10.55 -17.33
C ALA A 211 2.88 9.75 -16.64
N ALA A 212 3.19 8.57 -17.17
CA ALA A 212 4.38 7.82 -16.75
C ALA A 212 5.64 8.67 -16.89
N GLY A 213 6.55 8.59 -15.89
CA GLY A 213 7.72 9.47 -15.82
C GLY A 213 7.43 10.90 -15.36
N SER A 214 6.17 11.25 -15.06
CA SER A 214 5.81 12.52 -14.45
C SER A 214 5.95 12.47 -12.93
N VAL A 215 6.51 13.53 -12.35
CA VAL A 215 6.64 13.74 -10.91
C VAL A 215 6.03 15.10 -10.55
N VAL A 216 4.89 15.07 -9.90
CA VAL A 216 4.15 16.27 -9.49
C VAL A 216 4.40 16.55 -8.02
N TYR A 217 5.11 17.63 -7.71
CA TYR A 217 5.28 18.12 -6.36
C TYR A 217 4.08 18.98 -5.97
N GLY A 218 3.36 18.55 -4.94
CA GLY A 218 2.19 19.24 -4.43
C GLY A 218 1.11 18.28 -3.96
N ARG A 219 -0.13 18.73 -4.01
CA ARG A 219 -1.31 18.02 -3.51
C ARG A 219 -2.47 18.15 -4.49
N ILE A 220 -3.38 17.18 -4.45
CA ILE A 220 -4.63 17.26 -5.21
C ILE A 220 -5.80 17.20 -4.23
N GLY A 221 -6.78 18.07 -4.45
CA GLY A 221 -7.98 18.13 -3.65
C GLY A 221 -9.24 18.06 -4.48
N MET A 222 -10.24 17.33 -3.97
CA MET A 222 -11.57 17.15 -4.54
C MET A 222 -12.61 17.50 -3.46
N TRP A 223 -13.49 18.46 -3.72
CA TRP A 223 -14.56 18.82 -2.79
C TRP A 223 -15.89 18.85 -3.50
N GLU A 224 -16.85 18.11 -2.99
CA GLU A 224 -18.24 18.06 -3.49
C GLU A 224 -18.35 17.70 -4.98
N THR A 225 -17.33 17.00 -5.53
CA THR A 225 -17.28 16.60 -6.93
C THR A 225 -18.15 15.37 -7.20
N GLY A 226 -18.57 15.21 -8.45
CA GLY A 226 -19.37 14.08 -8.94
C GLY A 226 -18.55 13.02 -9.69
N GLY A 227 -19.26 12.04 -10.27
CA GLY A 227 -18.69 10.86 -10.92
C GLY A 227 -17.88 11.11 -12.20
N GLY A 228 -17.94 12.33 -12.77
CA GLY A 228 -17.12 12.70 -13.93
C GLY A 228 -15.70 13.12 -13.60
N THR A 229 -15.39 13.34 -12.32
CA THR A 229 -14.07 13.78 -11.85
C THR A 229 -13.13 12.58 -11.73
N SER A 230 -11.89 12.72 -12.23
CA SER A 230 -10.93 11.62 -12.15
C SER A 230 -9.48 12.09 -12.03
N ILE A 231 -8.66 11.22 -11.38
CA ILE A 231 -7.20 11.35 -11.31
C ILE A 231 -6.62 10.04 -11.85
N ARG A 232 -5.92 10.10 -12.97
CA ARG A 232 -5.44 8.90 -13.66
C ARG A 232 -4.00 9.05 -14.11
N GLY A 233 -3.36 7.94 -14.41
CA GLY A 233 -2.02 7.89 -15.00
C GLY A 233 -1.11 6.86 -14.35
N ARG A 234 0.20 6.99 -14.63
CA ARG A 234 1.24 6.08 -14.12
C ARG A 234 2.40 6.83 -13.46
N GLY A 235 2.28 8.15 -13.34
CA GLY A 235 3.27 8.99 -12.66
C GLY A 235 3.04 9.08 -11.16
N MET A 236 3.75 10.00 -10.53
CA MET A 236 3.78 10.19 -9.08
C MET A 236 3.33 11.60 -8.68
N VAL A 237 2.53 11.69 -7.63
CA VAL A 237 2.26 12.93 -6.89
C VAL A 237 2.92 12.80 -5.53
N TYR A 238 3.78 13.73 -5.16
CA TYR A 238 4.46 13.69 -3.86
C TYR A 238 4.48 15.05 -3.17
N ASN A 239 4.63 15.00 -1.84
CA ASN A 239 4.83 16.17 -1.01
C ASN A 239 5.81 15.82 0.12
N ASP A 240 6.55 16.82 0.61
CA ASP A 240 7.50 16.70 1.72
C ASP A 240 7.16 17.65 2.88
N ARG A 241 5.90 18.09 2.97
CA ARG A 241 5.43 19.02 4.00
C ARG A 241 4.60 18.32 5.06
N ARG A 242 4.82 18.71 6.30
CA ARG A 242 4.18 18.13 7.48
C ARG A 242 2.67 18.41 7.56
N LYS A 243 1.92 17.48 8.22
CA LYS A 243 0.52 17.68 8.64
C LYS A 243 0.22 19.15 9.03
N PRO A 244 -0.99 19.66 8.73
CA PRO A 244 -2.19 18.91 8.38
C PRO A 244 -2.37 18.60 6.89
N ARG A 245 -1.33 18.60 6.09
CA ARG A 245 -1.42 18.39 4.64
C ARG A 245 -1.68 16.94 4.31
N VAL A 246 -2.49 16.69 3.28
CA VAL A 246 -2.84 15.39 2.71
C VAL A 246 -2.52 15.44 1.22
N ILE A 247 -1.89 14.41 0.66
CA ILE A 247 -1.47 14.44 -0.74
C ILE A 247 -2.66 14.37 -1.68
N LEU A 248 -3.57 13.43 -1.44
CA LEU A 248 -4.88 13.39 -2.09
C LEU A 248 -5.98 13.51 -1.04
N GLU A 249 -6.71 14.61 -1.09
CA GLU A 249 -7.81 14.87 -0.18
C GLU A 249 -9.14 14.93 -0.93
N ALA A 250 -10.12 14.11 -0.54
CA ALA A 250 -11.45 14.09 -1.12
C ALA A 250 -12.50 14.27 -0.02
N ASN A 251 -13.33 15.30 -0.15
CA ASN A 251 -14.35 15.64 0.85
C ASN A 251 -15.72 15.78 0.20
N TYR A 252 -16.73 15.07 0.73
CA TYR A 252 -18.13 15.13 0.31
C TYR A 252 -18.35 14.83 -1.20
N CYS A 253 -17.43 14.08 -1.82
CA CYS A 253 -17.53 13.69 -3.22
C CYS A 253 -18.60 12.61 -3.43
N LYS A 254 -19.34 12.72 -4.55
CA LYS A 254 -20.42 11.79 -4.93
C LYS A 254 -20.05 11.01 -6.19
N GLY A 255 -19.00 10.23 -6.10
CA GLY A 255 -18.38 9.51 -7.20
C GLY A 255 -17.02 10.09 -7.56
N GLY A 256 -16.31 9.39 -8.44
CA GLY A 256 -14.98 9.75 -8.92
C GLY A 256 -14.07 8.54 -9.04
N LEU A 257 -13.07 8.67 -9.89
CA LEU A 257 -12.10 7.60 -10.17
C LEU A 257 -10.68 8.08 -9.87
N VAL A 258 -9.93 7.29 -9.11
CA VAL A 258 -8.47 7.43 -8.97
C VAL A 258 -7.82 6.15 -9.50
N GLU A 259 -6.97 6.26 -10.51
CA GLU A 259 -6.42 5.08 -11.17
C GLU A 259 -4.93 5.20 -11.50
N GLY A 260 -4.15 4.26 -11.01
CA GLY A 260 -2.78 3.99 -11.44
C GLY A 260 -1.70 4.88 -10.83
N VAL A 261 -2.04 6.06 -10.34
CA VAL A 261 -1.11 7.06 -9.80
C VAL A 261 -0.48 6.58 -8.51
N LEU A 262 0.79 6.96 -8.30
CA LEU A 262 1.52 6.76 -7.05
C LEU A 262 1.45 8.04 -6.20
N PHE A 263 1.02 7.92 -4.95
CA PHE A 263 1.04 8.99 -3.95
C PHE A 263 2.15 8.72 -2.93
N HIS A 264 2.99 9.72 -2.66
CA HIS A 264 4.16 9.57 -1.80
C HIS A 264 4.35 10.78 -0.88
N CYS A 265 4.39 10.54 0.43
CA CYS A 265 4.87 11.54 1.39
C CYS A 265 6.35 11.31 1.69
N HIS A 266 7.18 12.26 1.32
CA HIS A 266 8.63 12.18 1.45
C HIS A 266 9.12 13.03 2.63
N ARG A 267 9.93 12.43 3.51
CA ARG A 267 10.65 13.12 4.60
C ARG A 267 9.79 13.74 5.71
N GLU A 268 8.47 13.68 5.63
CA GLU A 268 7.60 14.32 6.62
C GLU A 268 6.39 13.45 6.97
N ARG A 269 5.69 13.83 8.03
CA ARG A 269 4.44 13.19 8.46
C ARG A 269 3.27 13.76 7.68
N CYS A 270 2.57 12.93 6.94
CA CYS A 270 1.32 13.34 6.32
C CYS A 270 0.44 12.11 6.05
N TRP A 271 -0.86 12.25 6.16
CA TRP A 271 -1.78 11.29 5.60
C TRP A 271 -1.67 11.37 4.07
N GLN A 272 -1.60 10.24 3.42
CA GLN A 272 -1.35 10.27 1.99
C GLN A 272 -2.63 10.43 1.18
N VAL A 273 -3.63 9.59 1.46
CA VAL A 273 -4.94 9.64 0.79
C VAL A 273 -6.02 9.64 1.85
N ALA A 274 -6.79 10.72 1.92
CA ALA A 274 -7.90 10.84 2.86
C ALA A 274 -9.21 11.15 2.14
N LEU A 275 -10.21 10.30 2.37
CA LEU A 275 -11.58 10.50 1.91
C LEU A 275 -12.46 10.79 3.11
N SER A 276 -13.25 11.86 3.07
CA SER A 276 -14.16 12.20 4.15
C SER A 276 -15.58 12.42 3.61
N HIS A 277 -16.55 11.69 4.17
CA HIS A 277 -17.96 11.79 3.79
C HIS A 277 -18.24 11.58 2.29
N CYS A 278 -17.38 10.81 1.63
CA CYS A 278 -17.50 10.50 0.21
C CYS A 278 -18.40 9.29 -0.03
N THR A 279 -19.00 9.25 -1.23
CA THR A 279 -19.81 8.11 -1.69
C THR A 279 -19.43 7.73 -3.12
N HIS A 280 -19.50 6.43 -3.47
CA HIS A 280 -19.29 5.90 -4.82
C HIS A 280 -17.90 6.27 -5.43
N MET A 281 -16.87 6.44 -4.59
CA MET A 281 -15.50 6.62 -5.07
C MET A 281 -14.90 5.26 -5.46
N GLU A 282 -14.12 5.25 -6.51
CA GLU A 282 -13.43 4.06 -7.01
C GLU A 282 -11.92 4.32 -7.13
N PHE A 283 -11.12 3.46 -6.49
CA PHE A 283 -9.66 3.48 -6.56
C PHE A 283 -9.19 2.18 -7.22
N LYS A 284 -8.38 2.31 -8.28
CA LYS A 284 -7.88 1.14 -9.04
C LYS A 284 -6.38 1.25 -9.29
N HIS A 285 -5.64 0.18 -9.01
CA HIS A 285 -4.20 0.10 -9.29
C HIS A 285 -3.40 1.29 -8.73
N VAL A 286 -3.89 1.93 -7.67
CA VAL A 286 -3.23 3.03 -6.99
C VAL A 286 -2.05 2.51 -6.18
N LYS A 287 -1.00 3.31 -6.04
CA LYS A 287 0.12 3.02 -5.16
C LYS A 287 0.22 4.14 -4.13
N VAL A 288 0.31 3.76 -2.88
CA VAL A 288 0.47 4.70 -1.76
C VAL A 288 1.70 4.26 -0.99
N LEU A 289 2.67 5.15 -0.86
CA LEU A 289 3.94 4.78 -0.23
C LEU A 289 4.46 5.92 0.64
N SER A 290 4.59 5.66 1.94
CA SER A 290 5.23 6.55 2.88
C SER A 290 5.70 5.77 4.10
N THR A 291 6.93 5.99 4.51
CA THR A 291 7.61 4.99 5.33
C THR A 291 8.41 5.56 6.50
N ARG A 292 8.58 6.89 6.60
CA ARG A 292 9.58 7.46 7.51
C ARG A 292 9.09 7.67 8.93
N TYR A 293 7.86 8.09 9.14
CA TYR A 293 7.38 8.56 10.44
C TYR A 293 6.03 7.94 10.80
N ALA A 294 5.81 7.66 12.07
CA ALA A 294 4.48 7.37 12.60
C ALA A 294 3.48 8.49 12.24
N SER A 295 2.19 8.21 12.28
CA SER A 295 1.12 9.07 11.78
C SER A 295 1.22 9.39 10.28
N THR A 296 1.73 8.46 9.50
CA THR A 296 1.78 8.53 8.03
C THR A 296 0.91 7.42 7.48
N ASP A 297 -0.41 7.62 7.64
CA ASP A 297 -1.44 6.68 7.23
C ASP A 297 -1.48 6.58 5.69
N GLY A 298 -1.82 5.41 5.18
CA GLY A 298 -1.95 5.15 3.75
C GLY A 298 -3.28 5.64 3.19
N LEU A 299 -4.36 4.94 3.55
CA LEU A 299 -5.73 5.24 3.14
C LEU A 299 -6.60 5.51 4.36
N ASP A 300 -6.99 6.76 4.56
CA ASP A 300 -7.96 7.18 5.57
C ASP A 300 -9.35 7.29 4.96
N ILE A 301 -10.28 6.44 5.38
CA ILE A 301 -11.63 6.35 4.84
C ILE A 301 -12.62 6.76 5.92
N ILE A 302 -12.99 8.04 5.93
CA ILE A 302 -13.67 8.68 7.05
C ILE A 302 -15.15 8.88 6.73
N ASN A 303 -16.05 8.22 7.46
CA ASN A 303 -17.50 8.35 7.28
C ASN A 303 -17.97 8.17 5.82
N CYS A 304 -17.31 7.29 5.07
CA CYS A 304 -17.55 7.05 3.65
C CYS A 304 -18.52 5.89 3.41
N GLN A 305 -19.18 5.90 2.26
CA GLN A 305 -20.15 4.88 1.90
C GLN A 305 -20.01 4.47 0.42
N GLN A 306 -20.22 3.18 0.12
CA GLN A 306 -20.27 2.65 -1.25
C GLN A 306 -18.99 2.94 -2.05
N CYS A 307 -17.82 2.88 -1.41
CA CYS A 307 -16.52 3.09 -2.05
C CYS A 307 -15.79 1.77 -2.28
N ALA A 308 -15.02 1.70 -3.35
CA ALA A 308 -14.26 0.51 -3.73
C ALA A 308 -12.77 0.83 -3.95
N PHE A 309 -11.91 -0.02 -3.39
CA PHE A 309 -10.45 0.04 -3.52
C PHE A 309 -9.97 -1.28 -4.12
N LEU A 310 -9.44 -1.24 -5.33
CA LEU A 310 -9.17 -2.42 -6.14
C LEU A 310 -7.69 -2.48 -6.55
N ASN A 311 -7.04 -3.61 -6.35
CA ASN A 311 -5.67 -3.88 -6.80
C ASN A 311 -4.68 -2.76 -6.41
N THR A 312 -4.77 -2.29 -5.18
CA THR A 312 -4.02 -1.14 -4.67
C THR A 312 -2.87 -1.61 -3.79
N PHE A 313 -1.70 -1.03 -4.00
CA PHE A 313 -0.54 -1.23 -3.14
C PHE A 313 -0.47 -0.12 -2.10
N VAL A 314 -0.25 -0.48 -0.83
CA VAL A 314 -0.06 0.49 0.25
C VAL A 314 1.13 0.09 1.10
N ARG A 315 2.08 1.02 1.28
CA ARG A 315 3.07 0.96 2.33
C ARG A 315 2.97 2.21 3.20
N ALA A 316 2.80 2.03 4.50
CA ALA A 316 2.61 3.10 5.47
C ALA A 316 3.36 2.83 6.77
N SER A 317 3.69 3.89 7.52
CA SER A 317 4.28 3.82 8.86
C SER A 317 3.28 4.25 9.93
N ASP A 318 2.02 4.06 9.66
CA ASP A 318 0.88 4.07 10.55
C ASP A 318 -0.15 3.14 9.90
N ASP A 319 -1.45 3.30 10.09
CA ASP A 319 -2.44 2.44 9.44
C ASP A 319 -2.26 2.41 7.92
N ALA A 320 -2.10 1.22 7.33
CA ALA A 320 -2.09 1.12 5.86
C ALA A 320 -3.48 1.38 5.29
N ILE A 321 -4.52 0.82 5.90
CA ILE A 321 -5.92 1.16 5.67
C ILE A 321 -6.55 1.49 7.01
N ALA A 322 -7.18 2.64 7.13
CA ALA A 322 -7.91 3.08 8.30
C ALA A 322 -9.34 3.48 7.94
N VAL A 323 -10.32 2.64 8.28
CA VAL A 323 -11.74 3.01 8.18
C VAL A 323 -12.13 3.70 9.47
N LYS A 324 -12.24 5.02 9.43
CA LYS A 324 -12.43 5.87 10.61
C LYS A 324 -13.80 6.56 10.62
N GLY A 325 -14.21 7.00 11.80
CA GLY A 325 -15.27 7.96 11.99
C GLY A 325 -14.74 9.17 12.73
N LEU A 326 -14.83 10.34 12.15
CA LEU A 326 -14.43 11.61 12.77
C LEU A 326 -15.61 12.57 12.83
N GLY A 327 -15.72 13.29 13.94
CA GLY A 327 -16.76 14.29 14.12
C GLY A 327 -16.79 14.87 15.53
N ASN A 328 -17.45 16.00 15.68
CA ASN A 328 -17.62 16.68 16.96
C ASN A 328 -18.94 16.32 17.67
N LYS A 329 -19.73 15.43 17.07
CA LYS A 329 -21.01 14.95 17.58
C LYS A 329 -20.82 13.56 18.18
N LYS A 330 -21.83 13.09 18.89
CA LYS A 330 -21.85 11.70 19.35
C LYS A 330 -21.85 10.75 18.15
N PRO A 331 -21.30 9.51 18.28
CA PRO A 331 -21.24 8.56 17.18
C PRO A 331 -22.57 8.34 16.46
N GLU A 332 -23.67 8.24 17.18
CA GLU A 332 -25.02 8.01 16.63
C GLU A 332 -25.55 9.18 15.75
N GLU A 333 -24.97 10.35 15.88
CA GLU A 333 -25.31 11.54 15.06
C GLU A 333 -24.42 11.73 13.84
N CYS A 334 -23.38 10.91 13.71
CA CYS A 334 -22.43 10.98 12.61
C CYS A 334 -22.84 10.10 11.43
N ALA A 335 -22.35 10.43 10.24
CA ALA A 335 -22.56 9.58 9.07
C ALA A 335 -21.94 8.19 9.26
N PRO A 336 -22.56 7.12 8.73
CA PRO A 336 -22.00 5.77 8.85
C PRO A 336 -20.82 5.53 7.91
N CYS A 337 -20.02 4.51 8.24
CA CYS A 337 -19.09 3.85 7.33
C CYS A 337 -19.74 2.56 6.83
N ARG A 338 -20.13 2.48 5.55
CA ARG A 338 -20.83 1.27 5.07
C ARG A 338 -20.62 0.95 3.59
N ASN A 339 -20.78 -0.34 3.27
CA ASN A 339 -20.66 -0.84 1.89
C ASN A 339 -19.30 -0.47 1.29
N LEU A 340 -18.21 -0.72 2.04
CA LEU A 340 -16.85 -0.47 1.60
C LEU A 340 -16.22 -1.79 1.16
N THR A 341 -15.52 -1.76 0.03
CA THR A 341 -14.86 -2.95 -0.52
C THR A 341 -13.39 -2.67 -0.77
N PHE A 342 -12.53 -3.50 -0.19
CA PHE A 342 -11.08 -3.52 -0.41
C PHE A 342 -10.73 -4.89 -1.02
N CYS A 343 -10.32 -4.93 -2.29
CA CYS A 343 -10.08 -6.17 -3.01
C CYS A 343 -8.77 -6.13 -3.80
N GLY A 344 -7.96 -7.18 -3.69
CA GLY A 344 -6.66 -7.25 -4.36
C GLY A 344 -5.62 -6.30 -3.77
N MET A 345 -5.74 -5.99 -2.48
CA MET A 345 -4.81 -5.12 -1.78
C MET A 345 -3.48 -5.82 -1.53
N GLN A 346 -2.38 -5.10 -1.67
CA GLN A 346 -1.06 -5.53 -1.22
C GLN A 346 -0.55 -4.53 -0.19
N LEU A 347 -0.38 -4.97 1.05
CA LEU A 347 -0.16 -4.09 2.18
C LEU A 347 1.19 -4.37 2.84
N TRP A 348 1.96 -3.32 3.03
CA TRP A 348 3.16 -3.30 3.86
C TRP A 348 2.98 -2.24 4.95
N ASN A 349 2.85 -2.68 6.17
CA ASN A 349 2.59 -1.81 7.30
C ASN A 349 3.79 -1.80 8.26
N ASP A 350 4.53 -0.69 8.28
CA ASP A 350 5.71 -0.57 9.13
C ASP A 350 5.35 -0.32 10.61
N CYS A 351 4.12 0.11 10.89
CA CYS A 351 3.60 0.40 12.22
C CYS A 351 2.06 0.42 12.21
N ASN A 352 1.40 -0.02 13.27
CA ASN A 352 -0.05 0.00 13.48
C ASN A 352 -0.82 -1.08 12.69
N ASN A 353 -1.98 -0.80 12.08
CA ASN A 353 -2.82 -1.81 11.43
C ASN A 353 -2.60 -1.88 9.92
N ALA A 354 -2.58 -3.09 9.35
CA ALA A 354 -2.59 -3.22 7.89
C ALA A 354 -4.01 -3.05 7.31
N MET A 355 -5.01 -3.72 7.90
CA MET A 355 -6.44 -3.60 7.56
C MET A 355 -7.20 -3.18 8.81
N GLY A 356 -7.25 -1.88 9.09
CA GLY A 356 -7.79 -1.30 10.31
C GLY A 356 -9.20 -0.73 10.17
N ILE A 357 -10.00 -0.88 11.23
CA ILE A 357 -11.25 -0.15 11.47
C ILE A 357 -11.13 0.52 12.84
N GLY A 358 -11.13 1.83 12.86
CA GLY A 358 -10.86 2.65 14.04
C GLY A 358 -9.41 3.18 14.01
N ALA A 359 -8.80 3.59 15.12
CA ALA A 359 -9.39 3.60 16.51
C ALA A 359 -10.53 4.63 16.68
N GLU A 360 -10.52 5.73 15.96
CA GLU A 360 -11.55 6.76 16.02
C GLU A 360 -12.86 6.28 15.39
N ASN A 361 -13.93 6.27 16.17
CA ASN A 361 -15.20 5.63 15.78
C ASN A 361 -16.41 6.56 15.90
N HIS A 362 -16.28 7.83 15.55
CA HIS A 362 -17.41 8.76 15.46
C HIS A 362 -18.20 8.50 14.15
N ALA A 363 -18.82 7.32 14.06
CA ALA A 363 -19.74 6.93 13.01
C ALA A 363 -20.93 6.21 13.66
N SER A 364 -22.12 6.44 13.16
CA SER A 364 -23.34 5.82 13.69
C SER A 364 -23.35 4.30 13.51
N LEU A 365 -22.66 3.80 12.50
CA LEU A 365 -22.62 2.39 12.15
C LEU A 365 -21.42 2.09 11.25
N TYR A 366 -20.76 0.97 11.48
CA TYR A 366 -19.84 0.32 10.54
C TYR A 366 -20.53 -0.93 10.01
N GLU A 367 -20.82 -0.98 8.71
CA GLU A 367 -21.62 -2.06 8.15
C GLU A 367 -21.18 -2.47 6.75
N ASN A 368 -21.18 -3.78 6.48
CA ASN A 368 -20.85 -4.34 5.17
C ASN A 368 -19.48 -3.87 4.67
N ILE A 369 -18.46 -3.97 5.50
CA ILE A 369 -17.07 -3.64 5.13
C ILE A 369 -16.36 -4.95 4.81
N ARG A 370 -15.77 -5.04 3.62
CA ARG A 370 -15.20 -6.28 3.10
C ARG A 370 -13.74 -6.05 2.67
N PHE A 371 -12.85 -6.82 3.27
CA PHE A 371 -11.45 -6.97 2.84
C PHE A 371 -11.32 -8.35 2.20
N MET A 372 -10.87 -8.41 0.95
CA MET A 372 -10.90 -9.68 0.23
C MET A 372 -9.78 -9.83 -0.82
N ASN A 373 -9.40 -11.10 -1.08
CA ASN A 373 -8.45 -11.47 -2.13
C ASN A 373 -7.15 -10.64 -2.05
N SER A 374 -6.56 -10.52 -0.87
CA SER A 374 -5.51 -9.56 -0.57
C SER A 374 -4.31 -10.20 0.12
N SER A 375 -3.18 -9.51 0.08
CA SER A 375 -1.94 -9.97 0.70
C SER A 375 -1.40 -8.92 1.66
N ILE A 376 -1.18 -9.30 2.91
CA ILE A 376 -0.44 -8.51 3.89
C ILE A 376 1.01 -9.01 3.86
N LEU A 377 1.89 -8.23 3.24
CA LEU A 377 3.29 -8.61 3.03
C LEU A 377 4.09 -8.48 4.32
N TYR A 378 3.77 -7.46 5.12
CA TYR A 378 4.42 -7.14 6.38
C TYR A 378 3.47 -6.32 7.26
N SER A 379 3.40 -6.61 8.56
CA SER A 379 2.61 -5.86 9.52
C SER A 379 3.22 -5.99 10.92
N TYR A 380 3.87 -4.94 11.37
CA TYR A 380 4.51 -4.85 12.69
C TYR A 380 4.08 -3.58 13.39
N ASP A 381 4.36 -3.52 14.67
CA ASP A 381 4.07 -2.36 15.50
C ASP A 381 5.31 -1.47 15.67
N ASP A 382 5.09 -0.29 16.21
CA ASP A 382 6.11 0.66 16.62
C ASP A 382 7.10 -0.02 17.59
N PRO A 383 8.41 0.10 17.37
CA PRO A 383 9.41 -0.54 18.24
C PRO A 383 9.33 -0.14 19.71
N ASP A 384 8.76 1.03 20.02
CA ASP A 384 8.59 1.49 21.41
C ASP A 384 7.35 0.88 22.09
N TYR A 385 6.41 0.34 21.30
CA TYR A 385 5.11 -0.19 21.80
C TYR A 385 4.88 -1.65 21.41
N HIS A 386 5.74 -2.21 20.65
CA HIS A 386 5.75 -3.60 20.27
C HIS A 386 5.63 -4.52 21.50
N GLU A 387 4.78 -5.51 21.43
CA GLU A 387 4.38 -6.40 22.53
C GLU A 387 3.59 -5.75 23.68
N VAL A 388 3.34 -4.45 23.67
CA VAL A 388 2.65 -3.74 24.75
C VAL A 388 1.21 -3.40 24.39
N LEU A 389 0.97 -2.95 23.16
CA LEU A 389 -0.34 -2.54 22.69
C LEU A 389 -1.08 -3.69 22.01
N ASP A 390 -2.27 -3.98 22.51
CA ASP A 390 -3.08 -5.13 22.09
C ASP A 390 -4.07 -4.84 20.96
N GLU A 391 -4.32 -3.58 20.67
CA GLU A 391 -5.31 -3.11 19.72
C GLU A 391 -4.84 -3.09 18.27
N ARG A 392 -3.53 -3.17 18.04
CA ARG A 392 -2.93 -3.13 16.71
C ARG A 392 -2.74 -4.54 16.17
N ALA A 393 -3.08 -4.73 14.92
CA ALA A 393 -2.96 -6.03 14.27
C ALA A 393 -2.95 -5.92 12.74
N ALA A 394 -2.54 -6.98 12.07
CA ALA A 394 -2.68 -7.09 10.62
C ALA A 394 -4.14 -6.89 10.17
N MET A 395 -5.11 -7.43 10.93
CA MET A 395 -6.55 -7.22 10.77
C MET A 395 -7.12 -6.71 12.10
N GLY A 396 -7.26 -5.39 12.22
CA GLY A 396 -7.62 -4.73 13.48
C GLY A 396 -8.99 -4.06 13.46
N ILE A 397 -9.82 -4.31 14.47
CA ILE A 397 -11.02 -3.52 14.77
C ILE A 397 -10.84 -2.96 16.18
N CYS A 398 -10.41 -1.72 16.29
CA CYS A 398 -10.20 -1.05 17.56
C CYS A 398 -11.26 0.03 17.76
N CYS A 399 -12.02 -0.06 18.85
CA CYS A 399 -13.14 0.82 19.10
C CYS A 399 -12.97 1.59 20.41
N ILE A 400 -12.58 2.85 20.31
CA ILE A 400 -12.45 3.75 21.47
C ILE A 400 -13.74 4.51 21.79
N ASN A 401 -14.76 4.42 20.93
CA ASN A 401 -16.07 5.05 21.13
C ASN A 401 -17.17 3.98 21.03
N GLY A 402 -18.25 4.12 21.77
CA GLY A 402 -19.41 3.24 21.63
C GLY A 402 -20.08 3.41 20.27
N THR A 403 -20.11 2.36 19.47
CA THR A 403 -20.81 2.29 18.18
C THR A 403 -21.08 0.84 17.78
N TRP A 404 -21.77 0.61 16.66
CA TRP A 404 -22.09 -0.72 16.15
C TRP A 404 -21.23 -1.08 14.95
N PHE A 405 -20.76 -2.36 14.94
CA PHE A 405 -20.08 -2.99 13.80
C PHE A 405 -20.89 -4.20 13.36
N ARG A 406 -21.28 -4.27 12.09
CA ARG A 406 -22.10 -5.34 11.54
C ARG A 406 -21.59 -5.83 10.20
N ASN A 407 -21.58 -7.15 10.02
CA ASN A 407 -21.22 -7.78 8.74
C ASN A 407 -19.86 -7.29 8.20
N ILE A 408 -18.84 -7.43 9.03
CA ILE A 408 -17.45 -7.14 8.63
C ILE A 408 -16.80 -8.44 8.18
N SER A 409 -16.15 -8.47 7.04
CA SER A 409 -15.49 -9.69 6.57
C SER A 409 -14.07 -9.46 6.07
N TYR A 410 -13.21 -10.43 6.43
CA TYR A 410 -11.85 -10.61 5.93
C TYR A 410 -11.81 -11.96 5.22
N GLU A 411 -11.65 -11.98 3.90
CA GLU A 411 -11.82 -13.19 3.09
C GLU A 411 -10.69 -13.39 2.08
N ASN A 412 -10.10 -14.60 2.03
CA ASN A 412 -9.01 -14.96 1.13
C ASN A 412 -7.81 -14.01 1.30
N ILE A 413 -7.23 -13.98 2.50
CA ILE A 413 -6.10 -13.09 2.82
C ILE A 413 -4.89 -13.92 3.20
N ASP A 414 -3.78 -13.63 2.55
CA ASP A 414 -2.47 -14.19 2.85
C ASP A 414 -1.63 -13.19 3.64
N VAL A 415 -1.06 -13.64 4.76
CA VAL A 415 -0.25 -12.83 5.65
C VAL A 415 1.13 -13.45 5.76
N TYR A 416 2.16 -12.74 5.28
CA TYR A 416 3.53 -13.29 5.22
C TYR A 416 4.33 -13.03 6.49
N HIS A 417 4.44 -11.78 6.87
CA HIS A 417 5.18 -11.37 8.06
C HIS A 417 4.28 -10.51 8.93
N CYS A 418 3.89 -10.99 10.08
CA CYS A 418 3.14 -10.19 11.02
C CYS A 418 3.52 -10.48 12.46
N GLU A 419 3.35 -9.48 13.30
CA GLU A 419 3.52 -9.61 14.73
C GLU A 419 2.23 -10.09 15.38
N ARG A 420 1.11 -9.40 15.16
CA ARG A 420 -0.21 -9.78 15.64
C ARG A 420 -1.17 -9.93 14.46
N LEU A 421 -1.94 -11.02 14.44
CA LEU A 421 -2.77 -11.34 13.28
C LEU A 421 -4.13 -10.65 13.32
N ILE A 422 -4.89 -10.83 14.41
CA ILE A 422 -6.26 -10.36 14.52
C ILE A 422 -6.50 -9.73 15.89
N THR A 423 -7.10 -8.54 15.88
CA THR A 423 -7.63 -7.92 17.11
C THR A 423 -9.00 -7.33 16.81
N ALA A 424 -9.98 -7.59 17.68
CA ALA A 424 -11.27 -6.93 17.63
C ALA A 424 -11.76 -6.62 19.04
N GLY A 425 -12.00 -5.36 19.36
CA GLY A 425 -12.40 -5.02 20.71
C GLY A 425 -12.78 -3.58 20.97
N PHE A 426 -13.37 -3.38 22.14
CA PHE A 426 -13.73 -2.10 22.71
C PHE A 426 -12.79 -1.75 23.85
N GLN A 427 -12.27 -0.53 23.87
CA GLN A 427 -11.34 -0.08 24.90
C GLN A 427 -11.41 1.44 25.10
N PRO A 428 -10.92 1.97 26.24
CA PRO A 428 -10.75 3.39 26.39
C PRO A 428 -9.63 3.90 25.45
N SER A 429 -9.55 5.19 25.28
CA SER A 429 -8.42 5.80 24.57
C SER A 429 -7.09 5.37 25.20
N PHE A 430 -6.20 4.88 24.36
CA PHE A 430 -4.85 4.44 24.75
C PHE A 430 -3.76 5.24 24.05
N TRP A 431 -4.08 5.87 22.94
CA TRP A 431 -3.15 6.44 21.99
C TRP A 431 -2.44 7.66 22.56
N PHE A 432 -1.21 7.47 23.02
CA PHE A 432 -0.39 8.51 23.66
C PHE A 432 -1.12 9.31 24.77
N GLY A 433 -2.18 8.76 25.32
CA GLY A 433 -3.06 9.49 26.24
C GLY A 433 -3.76 10.70 25.63
N ALA A 434 -3.79 10.79 24.29
CA ALA A 434 -4.18 12.01 23.59
C ALA A 434 -5.54 11.92 22.87
N LEU A 435 -6.00 10.70 22.48
CA LEU A 435 -7.30 10.55 21.84
C LEU A 435 -8.40 10.34 22.87
N PRO A 436 -9.45 11.18 22.87
CA PRO A 436 -10.58 10.99 23.76
C PRO A 436 -11.41 9.78 23.29
N GLY A 437 -11.41 8.71 24.04
CA GLY A 437 -12.34 7.61 23.88
C GLY A 437 -13.60 7.83 24.69
N ASP A 438 -14.77 7.52 24.13
CA ASP A 438 -16.05 7.62 24.83
C ASP A 438 -16.88 6.34 24.65
N GLN A 439 -17.00 5.56 25.73
CA GLN A 439 -17.80 4.35 25.77
C GLN A 439 -19.23 4.59 26.30
N SER A 440 -19.67 5.84 26.46
CA SER A 440 -20.98 6.18 27.02
C SER A 440 -22.15 5.82 26.08
N THR A 441 -21.91 5.73 24.78
CA THR A 441 -22.94 5.34 23.82
C THR A 441 -23.07 3.83 23.69
N PRO A 442 -24.28 3.29 23.40
CA PRO A 442 -24.47 1.87 23.11
C PRO A 442 -23.67 1.42 21.89
N GLY A 443 -23.29 0.15 21.86
CA GLY A 443 -22.54 -0.41 20.74
C GLY A 443 -22.38 -1.93 20.86
N GLY A 444 -21.70 -2.51 19.90
CA GLY A 444 -21.40 -3.94 19.84
C GLY A 444 -20.81 -4.34 18.51
N MET A 445 -20.32 -5.57 18.42
CA MET A 445 -19.86 -6.17 17.16
C MET A 445 -20.69 -7.41 16.86
N GLU A 446 -21.15 -7.55 15.61
CA GLU A 446 -22.04 -8.63 15.23
C GLU A 446 -21.79 -9.11 13.80
N GLY A 447 -21.52 -10.41 13.64
CA GLY A 447 -21.29 -10.99 12.31
C GLY A 447 -19.93 -10.63 11.72
N ILE A 448 -18.86 -10.87 12.48
CA ILE A 448 -17.48 -10.70 11.99
C ILE A 448 -17.02 -12.04 11.40
N ILE A 449 -16.48 -12.02 10.19
CA ILE A 449 -16.07 -13.22 9.45
C ILE A 449 -14.59 -13.13 9.07
N TYR A 450 -13.84 -14.15 9.47
CA TYR A 450 -12.47 -14.39 9.00
C TYR A 450 -12.50 -15.71 8.21
N ARG A 451 -12.39 -15.64 6.88
CA ARG A 451 -12.50 -16.80 5.99
C ARG A 451 -11.28 -16.95 5.10
N ASN A 452 -10.74 -18.17 5.01
CA ASN A 452 -9.57 -18.49 4.20
C ASN A 452 -8.40 -17.53 4.51
N ILE A 453 -8.05 -17.40 5.79
CA ILE A 453 -6.91 -16.60 6.23
C ILE A 453 -5.71 -17.53 6.38
N ARG A 454 -4.59 -17.21 5.72
CA ARG A 454 -3.34 -17.99 5.84
C ARG A 454 -2.23 -17.09 6.35
N SER A 455 -1.69 -17.38 7.53
CA SER A 455 -0.50 -16.71 8.06
C SER A 455 0.70 -17.65 8.00
N PHE A 456 1.76 -17.25 7.28
CA PHE A 456 2.90 -18.12 6.97
C PHE A 456 4.04 -18.04 7.97
N HIS A 457 4.32 -16.86 8.50
CA HIS A 457 5.44 -16.63 9.39
C HIS A 457 5.03 -16.23 10.80
N SER A 458 5.92 -16.48 11.74
CA SER A 458 5.84 -16.00 13.10
C SER A 458 7.04 -15.11 13.39
N SER A 459 6.82 -13.97 14.01
CA SER A 459 7.89 -13.03 14.39
C SER A 459 8.82 -13.55 15.48
N GLY A 460 8.43 -14.61 16.18
CA GLY A 460 9.10 -15.05 17.39
C GLY A 460 8.69 -14.27 18.65
N SER A 461 7.88 -13.23 18.52
CA SER A 461 7.23 -12.54 19.64
C SER A 461 6.20 -13.44 20.35
N ALA A 462 5.99 -13.22 21.63
CA ALA A 462 4.95 -13.92 22.40
C ALA A 462 3.52 -13.65 21.87
N ILE A 463 3.32 -12.54 21.16
CA ILE A 463 2.04 -12.15 20.57
C ILE A 463 1.94 -12.44 19.07
N ALA A 464 2.99 -12.99 18.46
CA ALA A 464 3.04 -13.27 17.03
C ALA A 464 1.86 -14.16 16.59
N ASN A 465 1.23 -13.75 15.49
CA ASN A 465 0.09 -14.46 14.91
C ASN A 465 -1.08 -14.73 15.88
N LYS A 466 -1.21 -13.93 16.95
CA LYS A 466 -2.27 -14.11 17.93
C LYS A 466 -3.59 -13.51 17.47
N ILE A 467 -4.66 -14.07 18.01
CA ILE A 467 -6.03 -13.62 17.86
C ILE A 467 -6.52 -13.11 19.22
N ARG A 468 -7.07 -11.90 19.27
CA ARG A 468 -7.63 -11.31 20.47
C ARG A 468 -9.02 -10.76 20.20
N LEU A 469 -9.98 -11.15 21.05
CA LEU A 469 -11.34 -10.63 21.03
C LEU A 469 -11.71 -10.16 22.43
N TYR A 470 -12.22 -8.94 22.58
CA TYR A 470 -12.60 -8.41 23.88
C TYR A 470 -13.76 -7.40 23.79
N GLY A 471 -14.84 -7.69 24.44
CA GLY A 471 -15.97 -6.78 24.60
C GLY A 471 -15.73 -5.74 25.68
N TRP A 472 -16.75 -4.98 25.99
CA TRP A 472 -16.73 -3.96 27.04
C TRP A 472 -17.63 -4.37 28.20
N ASP A 473 -17.11 -4.35 29.41
CA ASP A 473 -17.74 -4.82 30.63
C ASP A 473 -18.66 -3.79 31.32
N GLY A 474 -18.80 -2.60 30.73
CA GLY A 474 -19.61 -1.52 31.30
C GLY A 474 -18.94 -0.77 32.45
N ARG A 475 -17.62 -0.90 32.59
CA ARG A 475 -16.87 -0.15 33.61
C ARG A 475 -17.15 1.35 33.55
N GLY A 476 -17.07 2.00 34.69
CA GLY A 476 -17.38 3.42 34.80
C GLY A 476 -18.86 3.78 34.60
N GLY A 477 -19.78 2.82 34.69
CA GLY A 477 -21.21 3.04 34.50
C GLY A 477 -21.66 3.22 33.06
N THR A 478 -20.81 2.88 32.09
CA THR A 478 -21.12 2.93 30.66
C THR A 478 -21.89 1.67 30.22
N PRO A 479 -22.60 1.68 29.07
CA PRO A 479 -23.25 0.50 28.54
C PRO A 479 -22.26 -0.63 28.24
N GLU A 480 -22.61 -1.88 28.59
CA GLU A 480 -21.86 -3.05 28.15
C GLU A 480 -21.93 -3.21 26.62
N LYS A 481 -20.85 -3.74 26.01
CA LYS A 481 -20.79 -4.00 24.56
C LYS A 481 -20.29 -5.42 24.29
N ALA A 482 -21.10 -6.19 23.61
CA ALA A 482 -20.77 -7.56 23.26
C ALA A 482 -20.17 -7.68 21.85
N ILE A 483 -19.31 -8.69 21.70
CA ILE A 483 -18.91 -9.21 20.40
C ILE A 483 -19.64 -10.55 20.22
N SER A 484 -20.39 -10.70 19.15
CA SER A 484 -21.19 -11.89 18.89
C SER A 484 -21.15 -12.31 17.43
N ARG A 485 -21.38 -13.63 17.20
CA ARG A 485 -21.36 -14.24 15.85
C ARG A 485 -20.05 -13.97 15.11
N VAL A 486 -18.94 -14.38 15.72
CA VAL A 486 -17.62 -14.37 15.07
C VAL A 486 -17.38 -15.72 14.41
N THR A 487 -17.03 -15.74 13.16
CA THR A 487 -16.75 -16.96 12.40
C THR A 487 -15.29 -17.01 11.96
N PHE A 488 -14.61 -18.08 12.33
CA PHE A 488 -13.29 -18.46 11.82
C PHE A 488 -13.49 -19.66 10.88
N ASP A 489 -13.50 -19.40 9.59
CA ASP A 489 -13.70 -20.38 8.54
C ASP A 489 -12.39 -20.58 7.79
N ASN A 490 -11.77 -21.75 7.97
CA ASN A 490 -10.49 -22.09 7.36
C ASN A 490 -9.38 -21.05 7.66
N VAL A 491 -9.19 -20.71 8.94
CA VAL A 491 -8.06 -19.88 9.40
C VAL A 491 -6.88 -20.77 9.72
N VAL A 492 -5.74 -20.55 9.07
CA VAL A 492 -4.52 -21.36 9.19
C VAL A 492 -3.35 -20.48 9.58
N ILE A 493 -2.69 -20.80 10.69
CA ILE A 493 -1.52 -20.09 11.21
C ILE A 493 -0.33 -21.05 11.25
N ALA A 494 0.74 -20.72 10.52
CA ALA A 494 1.94 -21.56 10.43
C ALA A 494 1.62 -23.05 10.12
N GLY A 495 0.66 -23.28 9.21
CA GLY A 495 0.22 -24.62 8.83
C GLY A 495 -0.77 -25.29 9.78
N GLN A 496 -1.13 -24.68 10.89
CA GLN A 496 -2.09 -25.20 11.86
C GLN A 496 -3.45 -24.52 11.70
N LYS A 497 -4.51 -25.30 11.49
CA LYS A 497 -5.88 -24.78 11.41
C LYS A 497 -6.38 -24.43 12.81
N VAL A 498 -6.91 -23.24 12.97
CA VAL A 498 -7.55 -22.78 14.21
C VAL A 498 -8.95 -23.39 14.31
N VAL A 499 -9.20 -24.17 15.36
CA VAL A 499 -10.43 -24.96 15.48
C VAL A 499 -11.18 -24.79 16.79
N HIS A 500 -10.60 -24.09 17.77
CA HIS A 500 -11.20 -23.91 19.08
C HIS A 500 -10.67 -22.66 19.78
N VAL A 501 -11.46 -22.08 20.70
CA VAL A 501 -11.05 -20.89 21.50
C VAL A 501 -9.87 -21.15 22.45
N ASN A 502 -9.60 -22.41 22.80
CA ASN A 502 -8.42 -22.78 23.57
C ASN A 502 -7.19 -23.06 22.72
N ASP A 503 -7.25 -22.79 21.42
CA ASP A 503 -6.11 -22.94 20.53
C ASP A 503 -5.01 -21.94 20.95
N PRO A 504 -3.72 -22.34 20.90
CA PRO A 504 -2.59 -21.46 21.19
C PRO A 504 -2.54 -20.19 20.32
N ALA A 505 -3.27 -20.14 19.21
CA ALA A 505 -3.44 -18.95 18.40
C ALA A 505 -4.12 -17.80 19.15
N PHE A 506 -5.00 -18.12 20.10
CA PHE A 506 -5.61 -17.08 20.92
C PHE A 506 -4.64 -16.64 22.02
N SER A 507 -4.47 -15.34 22.18
CA SER A 507 -3.77 -14.79 23.34
C SER A 507 -4.57 -15.06 24.60
N GLU A 508 -3.90 -15.10 25.75
CA GLU A 508 -4.58 -15.13 27.06
C GLU A 508 -5.55 -13.98 27.16
N THR A 509 -6.84 -14.23 27.07
CA THR A 509 -7.74 -13.14 26.96
C THR A 509 -9.09 -13.37 27.42
N ASP A 510 -9.44 -12.41 27.76
CA ASP A 510 -10.64 -11.79 28.06
C ASP A 510 -11.69 -12.03 26.96
N PHE A 511 -12.27 -13.23 26.95
CA PHE A 511 -13.52 -13.45 26.24
C PHE A 511 -14.69 -12.76 26.96
N THR A 512 -14.38 -11.67 27.73
CA THR A 512 -15.41 -10.86 28.36
C THR A 512 -16.37 -10.34 27.31
N ARG A 513 -17.63 -10.67 27.46
CA ARG A 513 -18.69 -10.27 26.52
C ARG A 513 -18.48 -10.76 25.08
N VAL A 514 -17.75 -11.84 24.87
CA VAL A 514 -17.64 -12.50 23.57
C VAL A 514 -18.49 -13.77 23.57
N SER A 515 -19.34 -13.95 22.57
CA SER A 515 -20.27 -15.06 22.46
C SER A 515 -20.48 -15.54 21.03
N VAL A 516 -20.93 -16.78 20.87
CA VAL A 516 -21.23 -17.39 19.58
C VAL A 516 -20.03 -17.33 18.63
N ILE A 517 -18.93 -17.98 19.01
CA ILE A 517 -17.77 -18.17 18.15
C ILE A 517 -17.94 -19.49 17.38
N THR A 518 -17.82 -19.44 16.08
CA THR A 518 -17.94 -20.60 15.18
C THR A 518 -16.62 -20.88 14.49
N PHE A 519 -16.23 -22.16 14.42
CA PHE A 519 -15.06 -22.65 13.67
C PHE A 519 -15.55 -23.60 12.57
N GLN A 520 -15.07 -23.41 11.33
CA GLN A 520 -15.45 -24.19 10.16
C GLN A 520 -14.24 -24.66 9.36
#